data_aba73859954dda8bb60cfbad4e5f4d57
#
_entry.id   aba73859954dda8bb60cfbad4e5f4d57
#
_cell.length_a   1.000
_cell.length_b   1.000
_cell.length_c   1.000
_cell.angle_alpha   90.00
_cell.angle_beta   90.00
_cell.angle_gamma   90.00
#
_symmetry.space_group_name_H-M   'P 1'
#
loop_
_entity.id
_entity.type
_entity.pdbx_description
1 polymer ?
#
loop_
_entity_poly.entity_id
_entity_poly.type
_entity_poly.pdbx_seq_one_letter_code
_entity_poly.pdbx_strand_id
1 'polypeptide(L)'
;MDFARSKRNSSHTMIFKNGRLIFPNGVRDGLDLLVEEGLITAIRSQAPAMGEQIVDLQGNYLAPGFIDLHVHGAMGCDTMDANVDAFRAICDYHATGGTTSLLLTTATAPIKAIIDAVKAVRDASKSIKQLAGVHVEGPFVSKAKAGAQRASLMRKPTPKAYGLLLEHCDVIRRMTLAPELPGATELIDRLRENGVSISGGHSDAWEDDARTAFEHGMRNVTHTFNCMSSTRRRGIDRVAGLLEFAMSEPEIICELIADGHHVSPTLMKMLYRAKGVRGICLVTDATAGAGLPDGSKFSLYGTKCVTEAGVCLLGDRSALAGSASRMIDLVRTMVAKVGVPLHEAIVMATDTPAFGIGLNNKGQLKIGGHADLVVISPEIEVLSTYVGGEQVFRS
;
A
#
# COMPACT_ATOMS: atom_id res chain seq x y z
N MET A 1 -45.48 -23.68 -29.19
CA MET A 1 -44.28 -24.03 -28.40
C MET A 1 -43.29 -22.88 -28.61
N ASP A 2 -43.36 -21.88 -27.72
CA ASP A 2 -42.47 -20.72 -27.76
C ASP A 2 -41.17 -21.05 -27.01
N PHE A 3 -40.07 -21.12 -27.76
CA PHE A 3 -38.75 -21.19 -27.16
C PHE A 3 -38.34 -19.82 -26.69
N ALA A 4 -38.45 -19.57 -25.38
CA ALA A 4 -37.92 -18.42 -24.74
C ALA A 4 -36.39 -18.33 -25.01
N ARG A 5 -35.98 -17.38 -25.87
CA ARG A 5 -34.59 -16.99 -26.04
C ARG A 5 -34.12 -16.37 -24.71
N SER A 6 -33.36 -17.12 -23.95
CA SER A 6 -32.57 -16.62 -22.84
C SER A 6 -31.77 -15.40 -23.33
N LYS A 7 -32.04 -14.22 -22.75
CA LYS A 7 -31.17 -13.05 -22.88
C LYS A 7 -29.79 -13.44 -22.33
N ARG A 8 -28.85 -13.75 -23.22
CA ARG A 8 -27.43 -13.77 -22.85
C ARG A 8 -27.10 -12.37 -22.40
N ASN A 9 -26.79 -12.19 -21.12
CA ASN A 9 -26.09 -11.01 -20.64
C ASN A 9 -24.87 -10.84 -21.54
N SER A 10 -24.73 -9.67 -22.19
CA SER A 10 -23.54 -9.36 -22.98
C SER A 10 -22.36 -9.37 -22.03
N SER A 11 -21.54 -10.41 -22.09
CA SER A 11 -20.26 -10.44 -21.40
C SER A 11 -19.46 -9.22 -21.91
N HIS A 12 -19.15 -8.29 -21.02
CA HIS A 12 -18.31 -7.15 -21.38
C HIS A 12 -16.88 -7.67 -21.59
N THR A 13 -16.57 -8.01 -22.83
CA THR A 13 -15.23 -8.35 -23.25
C THR A 13 -14.50 -7.09 -23.67
N MET A 14 -13.29 -6.88 -23.16
CA MET A 14 -12.43 -5.75 -23.47
C MET A 14 -11.08 -6.25 -23.96
N ILE A 15 -10.51 -5.58 -24.97
CA ILE A 15 -9.17 -5.90 -25.48
C ILE A 15 -8.29 -4.66 -25.39
N PHE A 16 -7.15 -4.77 -24.72
CA PHE A 16 -6.08 -3.78 -24.73
C PHE A 16 -5.08 -4.12 -25.84
N LYS A 17 -4.86 -3.20 -26.79
CA LYS A 17 -4.05 -3.40 -27.99
C LYS A 17 -3.01 -2.29 -28.19
N ASN A 18 -2.04 -2.56 -29.05
CA ASN A 18 -1.05 -1.56 -29.50
C ASN A 18 -0.26 -0.92 -28.36
N GLY A 19 0.08 -1.68 -27.32
CA GLY A 19 0.84 -1.19 -26.18
C GLY A 19 2.00 -2.10 -25.79
N ARG A 20 2.68 -1.70 -24.73
CA ARG A 20 3.81 -2.40 -24.13
C ARG A 20 3.41 -2.94 -22.77
N LEU A 21 3.33 -4.26 -22.64
CA LEU A 21 2.90 -4.91 -21.40
C LEU A 21 4.09 -5.07 -20.44
N ILE A 22 3.89 -4.66 -19.19
CA ILE A 22 4.92 -4.76 -18.15
C ILE A 22 4.73 -6.03 -17.34
N PHE A 23 5.74 -6.91 -17.38
CA PHE A 23 5.83 -8.13 -16.61
C PHE A 23 6.96 -8.03 -15.57
N PRO A 24 7.00 -8.91 -14.55
CA PRO A 24 8.07 -8.89 -13.54
C PRO A 24 9.48 -9.03 -14.13
N ASN A 25 9.62 -9.66 -15.28
CA ASN A 25 10.89 -9.92 -15.96
C ASN A 25 11.18 -9.00 -17.14
N GLY A 26 10.44 -7.90 -17.28
CA GLY A 26 10.66 -6.89 -18.33
C GLY A 26 9.41 -6.46 -19.06
N VAL A 27 9.60 -5.60 -20.06
CA VAL A 27 8.54 -5.08 -20.93
C VAL A 27 8.47 -5.92 -22.21
N ARG A 28 7.25 -6.18 -22.70
CA ARG A 28 7.02 -6.95 -23.95
C ARG A 28 6.09 -6.19 -24.87
N ASP A 29 6.47 -6.09 -26.13
CA ASP A 29 5.70 -5.51 -27.22
C ASP A 29 4.92 -6.58 -27.98
N GLY A 30 3.95 -6.16 -28.79
CA GLY A 30 3.22 -7.02 -29.74
C GLY A 30 2.27 -8.01 -29.09
N LEU A 31 1.88 -7.77 -27.84
CA LEU A 31 0.88 -8.58 -27.12
C LEU A 31 -0.38 -7.75 -26.89
N ASP A 32 -1.53 -8.41 -27.09
CA ASP A 32 -2.84 -7.93 -26.69
C ASP A 32 -3.27 -8.63 -25.39
N LEU A 33 -4.01 -7.91 -24.52
CA LEU A 33 -4.55 -8.45 -23.28
C LEU A 33 -6.07 -8.41 -23.34
N LEU A 34 -6.70 -9.57 -23.11
CA LEU A 34 -8.14 -9.75 -23.11
C LEU A 34 -8.68 -9.81 -21.69
N VAL A 35 -9.80 -9.13 -21.47
CA VAL A 35 -10.52 -9.10 -20.20
C VAL A 35 -11.97 -9.52 -20.42
N GLU A 36 -12.44 -10.47 -19.62
CA GLU A 36 -13.83 -10.90 -19.57
C GLU A 36 -14.28 -11.00 -18.12
N GLU A 37 -15.42 -10.43 -17.79
CA GLU A 37 -16.00 -10.48 -16.43
C GLU A 37 -15.01 -10.05 -15.33
N GLY A 38 -14.17 -9.05 -15.63
CA GLY A 38 -13.20 -8.52 -14.68
C GLY A 38 -11.92 -9.33 -14.48
N LEU A 39 -11.71 -10.38 -15.26
CA LEU A 39 -10.53 -11.23 -15.22
C LEU A 39 -9.74 -11.15 -16.53
N ILE A 40 -8.43 -11.32 -16.46
CA ILE A 40 -7.56 -11.47 -17.63
C ILE A 40 -7.74 -12.90 -18.17
N THR A 41 -8.32 -13.02 -19.37
CA THR A 41 -8.61 -14.33 -19.97
C THR A 41 -7.58 -14.78 -21.00
N ALA A 42 -6.87 -13.83 -21.64
CA ALA A 42 -5.78 -14.17 -22.54
C ALA A 42 -4.74 -13.03 -22.63
N ILE A 43 -3.50 -13.43 -22.91
CA ILE A 43 -2.39 -12.54 -23.30
C ILE A 43 -1.73 -13.20 -24.51
N ARG A 44 -1.86 -12.60 -25.70
CA ARG A 44 -1.40 -13.20 -26.95
C ARG A 44 -1.19 -12.15 -28.04
N SER A 45 -0.39 -12.48 -29.07
CA SER A 45 -0.27 -11.65 -30.25
C SER A 45 -1.55 -11.70 -31.09
N GLN A 46 -1.94 -10.56 -31.67
CA GLN A 46 -3.04 -10.44 -32.65
C GLN A 46 -4.37 -11.07 -32.19
N ALA A 47 -4.88 -10.64 -31.05
CA ALA A 47 -6.22 -11.06 -30.63
C ALA A 47 -7.28 -10.58 -31.64
N PRO A 48 -8.15 -11.48 -32.16
CA PRO A 48 -9.23 -11.08 -33.04
C PRO A 48 -10.19 -10.15 -32.29
N ALA A 49 -10.59 -9.06 -32.93
CA ALA A 49 -11.57 -8.13 -32.40
C ALA A 49 -12.91 -8.42 -33.08
N MET A 50 -13.81 -9.13 -32.38
CA MET A 50 -15.17 -9.43 -32.85
C MET A 50 -16.17 -9.12 -31.74
N GLY A 51 -16.66 -7.88 -31.72
CA GLY A 51 -17.72 -7.46 -30.80
C GLY A 51 -17.25 -7.02 -29.40
N GLU A 52 -15.95 -6.85 -29.19
CA GLU A 52 -15.37 -6.39 -27.93
C GLU A 52 -15.13 -4.88 -27.91
N GLN A 53 -15.05 -4.32 -26.72
CA GLN A 53 -14.56 -2.97 -26.51
C GLN A 53 -13.04 -2.93 -26.69
N ILE A 54 -12.56 -2.16 -27.67
CA ILE A 54 -11.12 -2.00 -27.92
C ILE A 54 -10.59 -0.77 -27.16
N VAL A 55 -9.54 -0.99 -26.37
CA VAL A 55 -8.71 0.06 -25.76
C VAL A 55 -7.39 0.11 -26.52
N ASP A 56 -7.24 1.14 -27.36
CA ASP A 56 -5.98 1.39 -28.08
C ASP A 56 -4.99 2.07 -27.14
N LEU A 57 -3.90 1.39 -26.81
CA LEU A 57 -2.86 1.89 -25.90
C LEU A 57 -1.89 2.87 -26.58
N GLN A 58 -1.90 2.98 -27.91
CA GLN A 58 -1.09 3.96 -28.68
C GLN A 58 0.41 3.94 -28.31
N GLY A 59 0.97 2.76 -28.05
CA GLY A 59 2.37 2.59 -27.67
C GLY A 59 2.66 2.84 -26.17
N ASN A 60 1.66 3.20 -25.37
CA ASN A 60 1.81 3.37 -23.93
C ASN A 60 2.00 2.03 -23.22
N TYR A 61 2.41 2.08 -21.95
CA TYR A 61 2.57 0.90 -21.12
C TYR A 61 1.22 0.46 -20.54
N LEU A 62 1.04 -0.85 -20.45
CA LEU A 62 0.00 -1.49 -19.64
C LEU A 62 0.67 -2.27 -18.52
N ALA A 63 0.36 -1.93 -17.27
CA ALA A 63 0.89 -2.58 -16.08
C ALA A 63 -0.25 -3.13 -15.22
N PRO A 64 0.03 -4.06 -14.27
CA PRO A 64 -0.89 -4.35 -13.19
C PRO A 64 -1.20 -3.07 -12.41
N GLY A 65 -2.43 -2.93 -11.93
CA GLY A 65 -2.80 -1.83 -11.05
C GLY A 65 -2.02 -1.86 -9.75
N PHE A 66 -1.68 -0.69 -9.24
CA PHE A 66 -0.88 -0.57 -8.03
C PHE A 66 -1.66 -0.98 -6.78
N ILE A 67 -0.92 -1.50 -5.80
CA ILE A 67 -1.43 -1.95 -4.51
C ILE A 67 -0.73 -1.14 -3.42
N ASP A 68 -1.49 -0.35 -2.67
CA ASP A 68 -0.97 0.49 -1.61
C ASP A 68 -1.39 -0.05 -0.24
N LEU A 69 -0.42 -0.49 0.53
CA LEU A 69 -0.66 -1.14 1.83
C LEU A 69 -0.69 -0.16 3.01
N HIS A 70 -0.49 1.15 2.75
CA HIS A 70 -0.37 2.15 3.80
C HIS A 70 -0.93 3.50 3.33
N VAL A 71 -2.23 3.74 3.60
CA VAL A 71 -2.95 4.95 3.20
C VAL A 71 -3.87 5.42 4.33
N HIS A 72 -3.56 6.56 4.93
CA HIS A 72 -4.42 7.19 5.95
C HIS A 72 -5.56 7.99 5.35
N GLY A 73 -5.33 8.65 4.20
CA GLY A 73 -6.35 9.50 3.63
C GLY A 73 -5.96 10.19 2.32
N ALA A 74 -6.86 11.04 1.85
CA ALA A 74 -6.68 11.99 0.74
C ALA A 74 -7.86 12.98 0.69
N MET A 75 -7.72 14.10 -0.01
CA MET A 75 -8.78 15.06 -0.32
C MET A 75 -9.52 15.60 0.91
N GLY A 76 -8.82 15.76 2.03
CA GLY A 76 -9.41 16.18 3.30
C GLY A 76 -10.11 15.08 4.09
N CYS A 77 -10.15 13.85 3.57
CA CYS A 77 -10.77 12.68 4.18
C CYS A 77 -9.73 11.77 4.83
N ASP A 78 -10.10 11.13 5.94
CA ASP A 78 -9.24 10.24 6.73
C ASP A 78 -9.93 8.89 6.97
N THR A 79 -9.17 7.82 7.07
CA THR A 79 -9.67 6.49 7.45
C THR A 79 -10.46 6.53 8.76
N MET A 80 -10.03 7.38 9.70
CA MET A 80 -10.68 7.53 11.00
C MET A 80 -12.00 8.30 10.96
N ASP A 81 -12.40 8.87 9.80
CA ASP A 81 -13.75 9.44 9.61
C ASP A 81 -14.84 8.36 9.63
N ALA A 82 -14.46 7.11 9.41
CA ALA A 82 -15.32 5.92 9.52
C ALA A 82 -16.62 6.02 8.72
N ASN A 83 -16.57 6.56 7.49
CA ASN A 83 -17.73 6.67 6.62
C ASN A 83 -17.40 6.37 5.14
N VAL A 84 -18.41 5.90 4.40
CA VAL A 84 -18.25 5.40 3.03
C VAL A 84 -17.88 6.50 2.02
N ASP A 85 -18.36 7.73 2.22
CA ASP A 85 -18.11 8.82 1.28
C ASP A 85 -16.65 9.29 1.38
N ALA A 86 -16.08 9.35 2.60
CA ALA A 86 -14.67 9.61 2.82
C ALA A 86 -13.82 8.52 2.15
N PHE A 87 -14.16 7.25 2.33
CA PHE A 87 -13.42 6.14 1.73
C PHE A 87 -13.48 6.17 0.20
N ARG A 88 -14.63 6.55 -0.38
CA ARG A 88 -14.76 6.72 -1.83
C ARG A 88 -13.86 7.85 -2.34
N ALA A 89 -13.87 9.01 -1.68
CA ALA A 89 -13.01 10.13 -2.05
C ALA A 89 -11.52 9.76 -1.99
N ILE A 90 -11.10 8.99 -0.98
CA ILE A 90 -9.73 8.47 -0.86
C ILE A 90 -9.42 7.54 -2.05
N CYS A 91 -10.29 6.56 -2.32
CA CYS A 91 -10.10 5.61 -3.42
C CYS A 91 -10.04 6.30 -4.79
N ASP A 92 -10.94 7.26 -5.04
CA ASP A 92 -11.01 8.01 -6.30
C ASP A 92 -9.73 8.83 -6.52
N TYR A 93 -9.22 9.49 -5.47
CA TYR A 93 -7.95 10.20 -5.56
C TYR A 93 -6.78 9.26 -5.87
N HIS A 94 -6.65 8.16 -5.14
CA HIS A 94 -5.54 7.21 -5.35
C HIS A 94 -5.63 6.50 -6.70
N ALA A 95 -6.84 6.34 -7.27
CA ALA A 95 -7.01 5.85 -8.64
C ALA A 95 -6.37 6.77 -9.68
N THR A 96 -6.31 8.09 -9.46
CA THR A 96 -5.58 9.03 -10.34
C THR A 96 -4.08 8.75 -10.39
N GLY A 97 -3.56 8.09 -9.37
CA GLY A 97 -2.17 7.62 -9.26
C GLY A 97 -1.96 6.17 -9.66
N GLY A 98 -3.00 5.48 -10.21
CA GLY A 98 -2.90 4.10 -10.67
C GLY A 98 -3.18 3.04 -9.60
N THR A 99 -3.58 3.42 -8.40
CA THR A 99 -3.87 2.49 -7.30
C THR A 99 -5.24 1.84 -7.50
N THR A 100 -5.27 0.52 -7.57
CA THR A 100 -6.46 -0.31 -7.78
C THR A 100 -6.86 -1.13 -6.57
N SER A 101 -5.95 -1.26 -5.61
CA SER A 101 -6.21 -1.91 -4.33
C SER A 101 -5.44 -1.18 -3.23
N LEU A 102 -6.10 -0.94 -2.10
CA LEU A 102 -5.44 -0.28 -0.97
C LEU A 102 -5.93 -0.83 0.38
N LEU A 103 -5.08 -0.73 1.39
CA LEU A 103 -5.46 -0.89 2.78
C LEU A 103 -5.67 0.51 3.38
N LEU A 104 -6.90 0.81 3.78
CA LEU A 104 -7.14 1.99 4.59
C LEU A 104 -6.47 1.82 5.95
N THR A 105 -5.63 2.80 6.31
CA THR A 105 -4.76 2.71 7.48
C THR A 105 -5.30 3.56 8.63
N THR A 106 -5.48 2.94 9.80
CA THR A 106 -5.91 3.66 11.00
C THR A 106 -4.73 4.36 11.65
N ALA A 107 -4.98 5.45 12.37
CA ALA A 107 -3.98 6.10 13.22
C ALA A 107 -4.06 5.58 14.67
N THR A 108 -3.01 5.85 15.48
CA THR A 108 -3.04 5.59 16.93
C THR A 108 -4.19 6.35 17.60
N ALA A 109 -5.18 5.60 18.08
CA ALA A 109 -6.45 6.09 18.59
C ALA A 109 -6.95 5.22 19.77
N PRO A 110 -8.01 5.61 20.49
CA PRO A 110 -8.72 4.69 21.36
C PRO A 110 -9.21 3.45 20.60
N ILE A 111 -9.08 2.27 21.19
CA ILE A 111 -9.43 0.98 20.53
C ILE A 111 -10.84 1.01 19.93
N LYS A 112 -11.80 1.64 20.61
CA LYS A 112 -13.16 1.77 20.08
C LYS A 112 -13.19 2.53 18.74
N ALA A 113 -12.47 3.64 18.61
CA ALA A 113 -12.44 4.41 17.36
C ALA A 113 -11.77 3.61 16.23
N ILE A 114 -10.70 2.85 16.53
CA ILE A 114 -10.08 1.94 15.55
C ILE A 114 -11.09 0.90 15.08
N ILE A 115 -11.83 0.27 15.99
CA ILE A 115 -12.86 -0.73 15.67
C ILE A 115 -13.99 -0.12 14.84
N ASP A 116 -14.42 1.10 15.16
CA ASP A 116 -15.47 1.78 14.41
C ASP A 116 -15.01 2.00 12.95
N ALA A 117 -13.77 2.44 12.72
CA ALA A 117 -13.18 2.56 11.38
C ALA A 117 -13.06 1.20 10.67
N VAL A 118 -12.57 0.17 11.35
CA VAL A 118 -12.46 -1.20 10.81
C VAL A 118 -13.82 -1.74 10.35
N LYS A 119 -14.87 -1.54 11.15
CA LYS A 119 -16.25 -1.94 10.80
C LYS A 119 -16.77 -1.17 9.60
N ALA A 120 -16.52 0.14 9.55
CA ALA A 120 -16.93 0.97 8.42
C ALA A 120 -16.24 0.53 7.10
N VAL A 121 -14.94 0.20 7.15
CA VAL A 121 -14.24 -0.34 5.97
C VAL A 121 -14.80 -1.69 5.55
N ARG A 122 -15.11 -2.60 6.49
CA ARG A 122 -15.77 -3.88 6.18
C ARG A 122 -17.08 -3.67 5.42
N ASP A 123 -17.89 -2.71 5.84
CA ASP A 123 -19.16 -2.44 5.20
C ASP A 123 -18.98 -1.75 3.82
N ALA A 124 -18.05 -0.81 3.72
CA ALA A 124 -17.74 -0.11 2.48
C ALA A 124 -17.13 -1.03 1.41
N SER A 125 -16.35 -2.04 1.77
CA SER A 125 -15.73 -2.98 0.83
C SER A 125 -16.75 -3.79 0.02
N LYS A 126 -17.99 -3.87 0.46
CA LYS A 126 -19.10 -4.50 -0.29
C LYS A 126 -19.46 -3.71 -1.57
N SER A 127 -19.15 -2.41 -1.62
CA SER A 127 -19.48 -1.51 -2.74
C SER A 127 -18.26 -0.83 -3.37
N ILE A 128 -17.14 -0.75 -2.68
CA ILE A 128 -15.89 -0.14 -3.15
C ILE A 128 -14.87 -1.26 -3.40
N LYS A 129 -14.72 -1.68 -4.65
CA LYS A 129 -13.88 -2.81 -5.06
C LYS A 129 -12.38 -2.62 -4.78
N GLN A 130 -11.92 -1.37 -4.62
CA GLN A 130 -10.53 -1.02 -4.35
C GLN A 130 -10.12 -1.32 -2.89
N LEU A 131 -11.06 -1.44 -1.96
CA LEU A 131 -10.76 -1.71 -0.56
C LEU A 131 -10.38 -3.17 -0.35
N ALA A 132 -9.08 -3.42 -0.13
CA ALA A 132 -8.54 -4.77 0.14
C ALA A 132 -8.58 -5.15 1.63
N GLY A 133 -8.91 -4.20 2.50
CA GLY A 133 -8.98 -4.38 3.95
C GLY A 133 -8.43 -3.19 4.72
N VAL A 134 -8.01 -3.45 5.95
CA VAL A 134 -7.47 -2.44 6.87
C VAL A 134 -6.03 -2.78 7.27
N HIS A 135 -5.19 -1.76 7.31
CA HIS A 135 -3.94 -1.75 8.04
C HIS A 135 -4.14 -1.02 9.37
N VAL A 136 -3.94 -1.70 10.49
CA VAL A 136 -4.01 -1.09 11.83
C VAL A 136 -2.61 -0.62 12.21
N GLU A 137 -2.37 0.70 12.18
CA GLU A 137 -1.11 1.29 12.59
C GLU A 137 -1.20 1.82 14.03
N GLY A 138 -0.56 1.11 14.93
CA GLY A 138 -0.73 1.35 16.37
C GLY A 138 -2.06 0.81 16.91
N PRO A 139 -2.42 1.08 18.16
CA PRO A 139 -1.74 1.93 19.16
C PRO A 139 -0.60 1.23 19.93
N PHE A 140 -0.20 0.02 19.52
CA PHE A 140 0.83 -0.78 20.18
C PHE A 140 2.24 -0.43 19.65
N VAL A 141 2.58 0.85 19.73
CA VAL A 141 3.82 1.43 19.19
C VAL A 141 4.58 2.19 20.27
N SER A 142 5.88 2.43 20.04
CA SER A 142 6.78 3.03 21.01
C SER A 142 6.62 4.55 21.08
N LYS A 143 6.45 5.08 22.30
CA LYS A 143 6.43 6.52 22.52
C LYS A 143 7.73 7.21 22.10
N ALA A 144 8.86 6.51 22.16
CA ALA A 144 10.15 7.03 21.73
C ALA A 144 10.25 7.27 20.21
N LYS A 145 9.35 6.64 19.45
CA LYS A 145 9.28 6.71 17.98
C LYS A 145 7.89 7.13 17.49
N ALA A 146 7.25 8.03 18.22
CA ALA A 146 5.88 8.46 17.96
C ALA A 146 5.69 9.09 16.57
N GLY A 147 6.68 9.82 16.05
CA GLY A 147 6.51 10.58 14.80
C GLY A 147 5.34 11.57 14.93
N ALA A 148 4.47 11.62 13.93
CA ALA A 148 3.27 12.45 13.92
C ALA A 148 2.10 11.89 14.78
N GLN A 149 2.21 10.65 15.26
CA GLN A 149 1.16 10.00 16.03
C GLN A 149 1.07 10.50 17.47
N ARG A 150 -0.11 10.43 18.07
CA ARG A 150 -0.38 10.94 19.42
C ARG A 150 0.18 10.00 20.51
N ALA A 151 1.36 10.32 21.06
CA ALA A 151 2.04 9.54 22.09
C ALA A 151 1.19 9.27 23.35
N SER A 152 0.22 10.13 23.68
CA SER A 152 -0.70 9.95 24.81
C SER A 152 -1.70 8.79 24.63
N LEU A 153 -1.94 8.37 23.39
CA LEU A 153 -2.87 7.28 23.04
C LEU A 153 -2.15 5.94 22.84
N MET A 154 -0.82 5.94 22.78
CA MET A 154 -0.01 4.72 22.67
C MET A 154 -0.08 3.88 23.93
N ARG A 155 -0.12 2.57 23.75
CA ARG A 155 -0.29 1.61 24.85
C ARG A 155 0.45 0.31 24.59
N LYS A 156 0.69 -0.45 25.64
CA LYS A 156 1.23 -1.81 25.55
C LYS A 156 0.17 -2.76 25.00
N PRO A 157 0.55 -3.75 24.17
CA PRO A 157 -0.36 -4.83 23.78
C PRO A 157 -0.63 -5.72 25.00
N THR A 158 -1.90 -5.75 25.41
CA THR A 158 -2.38 -6.67 26.45
C THR A 158 -3.58 -7.44 25.91
N PRO A 159 -3.86 -8.68 26.37
CA PRO A 159 -5.02 -9.45 25.91
C PRO A 159 -6.33 -8.66 25.96
N LYS A 160 -6.54 -7.87 27.01
CA LYS A 160 -7.70 -6.96 27.11
C LYS A 160 -7.70 -5.86 26.06
N ALA A 161 -6.52 -5.33 25.66
CA ALA A 161 -6.43 -4.23 24.71
C ALA A 161 -6.57 -4.70 23.26
N TYR A 162 -5.96 -5.83 22.90
CA TYR A 162 -5.99 -6.32 21.52
C TYR A 162 -7.11 -7.33 21.24
N GLY A 163 -7.68 -7.97 22.26
CA GLY A 163 -8.71 -9.00 22.08
C GLY A 163 -9.88 -8.55 21.21
N LEU A 164 -10.35 -7.31 21.41
CA LEU A 164 -11.42 -6.74 20.59
C LEU A 164 -11.01 -6.51 19.13
N LEU A 165 -9.73 -6.23 18.83
CA LEU A 165 -9.23 -6.09 17.45
C LEU A 165 -9.18 -7.46 16.77
N LEU A 166 -8.80 -8.52 17.48
CA LEU A 166 -8.73 -9.86 16.92
C LEU A 166 -10.09 -10.40 16.44
N GLU A 167 -11.22 -9.89 16.97
CA GLU A 167 -12.57 -10.20 16.48
C GLU A 167 -12.82 -9.70 15.05
N HIS A 168 -11.90 -8.89 14.49
CA HIS A 168 -12.04 -8.25 13.19
C HIS A 168 -10.92 -8.63 12.20
N CYS A 169 -10.19 -9.74 12.44
CA CYS A 169 -9.13 -10.23 11.56
C CYS A 169 -9.62 -10.65 10.18
N ASP A 170 -10.92 -10.76 9.97
CA ASP A 170 -11.53 -10.97 8.64
C ASP A 170 -11.30 -9.80 7.68
N VAL A 171 -11.18 -8.56 8.20
CA VAL A 171 -10.91 -7.35 7.41
C VAL A 171 -9.57 -6.69 7.74
N ILE A 172 -9.01 -6.91 8.94
CA ILE A 172 -7.65 -6.47 9.28
C ILE A 172 -6.66 -7.36 8.52
N ARG A 173 -5.98 -6.80 7.54
CA ARG A 173 -4.99 -7.51 6.72
C ARG A 173 -3.57 -7.32 7.21
N ARG A 174 -3.31 -6.21 7.91
CA ARG A 174 -1.98 -5.86 8.42
C ARG A 174 -2.09 -5.15 9.76
N MET A 175 -1.11 -5.35 10.62
CA MET A 175 -0.93 -4.58 11.85
C MET A 175 0.52 -4.16 12.01
N THR A 176 0.73 -2.87 12.30
CA THR A 176 2.02 -2.31 12.71
C THR A 176 2.09 -2.23 14.23
N LEU A 177 3.18 -2.74 14.78
CA LEU A 177 3.47 -2.72 16.21
C LEU A 177 4.97 -2.56 16.48
N ALA A 178 5.32 -2.13 17.71
CA ALA A 178 6.68 -2.05 18.18
C ALA A 178 7.06 -3.38 18.88
N PRO A 179 7.99 -4.17 18.32
CA PRO A 179 8.31 -5.52 18.79
C PRO A 179 8.94 -5.56 20.19
N GLU A 180 9.59 -4.47 20.64
CA GLU A 180 10.19 -4.36 21.97
C GLU A 180 9.19 -4.17 23.11
N LEU A 181 7.92 -3.94 22.79
CA LEU A 181 6.91 -3.71 23.84
C LEU A 181 6.57 -5.00 24.59
N PRO A 182 6.48 -4.96 25.93
CA PRO A 182 6.02 -6.13 26.69
C PRO A 182 4.63 -6.59 26.22
N GLY A 183 4.53 -7.87 25.84
CA GLY A 183 3.32 -8.50 25.28
C GLY A 183 3.25 -8.46 23.75
N ALA A 184 4.23 -7.85 23.06
CA ALA A 184 4.26 -7.80 21.59
C ALA A 184 4.35 -9.21 20.97
N THR A 185 5.20 -10.07 21.51
CA THR A 185 5.39 -11.45 21.02
C THR A 185 4.09 -12.25 21.05
N GLU A 186 3.33 -12.18 22.17
CA GLU A 186 2.04 -12.84 22.28
C GLU A 186 1.03 -12.31 21.23
N LEU A 187 0.97 -10.98 21.04
CA LEU A 187 0.13 -10.38 20.00
C LEU A 187 0.55 -10.83 18.59
N ILE A 188 1.85 -10.90 18.30
CA ILE A 188 2.39 -11.39 17.02
C ILE A 188 1.89 -12.82 16.74
N ASP A 189 1.98 -13.72 17.71
CA ASP A 189 1.49 -15.10 17.57
C ASP A 189 -0.01 -15.12 17.26
N ARG A 190 -0.81 -14.35 17.99
CA ARG A 190 -2.27 -14.28 17.77
C ARG A 190 -2.63 -13.69 16.39
N LEU A 191 -1.92 -12.68 15.94
CA LEU A 191 -2.12 -12.10 14.59
C LEU A 191 -1.78 -13.12 13.51
N ARG A 192 -0.64 -13.82 13.65
CA ARG A 192 -0.22 -14.88 12.71
C ARG A 192 -1.24 -16.00 12.62
N GLU A 193 -1.75 -16.49 13.76
CA GLU A 193 -2.80 -17.52 13.82
C GLU A 193 -4.07 -17.12 13.06
N ASN A 194 -4.35 -15.82 13.00
CA ASN A 194 -5.51 -15.25 12.30
C ASN A 194 -5.20 -14.76 10.87
N GLY A 195 -4.00 -15.04 10.34
CA GLY A 195 -3.62 -14.71 8.97
C GLY A 195 -3.39 -13.21 8.73
N VAL A 196 -3.16 -12.43 9.78
CA VAL A 196 -2.84 -10.99 9.68
C VAL A 196 -1.34 -10.81 9.44
N SER A 197 -0.97 -10.00 8.44
CA SER A 197 0.41 -9.62 8.15
C SER A 197 0.97 -8.71 9.26
N ILE A 198 2.14 -9.04 9.80
CA ILE A 198 2.75 -8.34 10.93
C ILE A 198 3.89 -7.46 10.42
N SER A 199 3.87 -6.17 10.81
CA SER A 199 4.86 -5.17 10.45
C SER A 199 5.47 -4.52 11.70
N GLY A 200 6.81 -4.49 11.78
CA GLY A 200 7.52 -3.76 12.83
C GLY A 200 7.64 -2.29 12.45
N GLY A 201 7.19 -1.38 13.31
CA GLY A 201 7.29 0.05 13.03
C GLY A 201 6.99 0.90 14.26
N HIS A 202 7.28 2.21 14.18
CA HIS A 202 7.24 3.11 15.31
C HIS A 202 7.91 2.50 16.55
N SER A 203 9.13 2.02 16.35
CA SER A 203 9.82 1.08 17.23
C SER A 203 11.22 1.54 17.59
N ASP A 204 11.58 1.43 18.86
CA ASP A 204 12.93 1.63 19.38
C ASP A 204 13.67 0.32 19.68
N ALA A 205 13.25 -0.77 19.05
CA ALA A 205 13.78 -2.13 19.23
C ALA A 205 15.29 -2.23 19.00
N TRP A 206 15.94 -3.08 19.74
CA TRP A 206 17.24 -3.61 19.39
C TRP A 206 17.09 -4.78 18.42
N GLU A 207 18.20 -5.21 17.80
CA GLU A 207 18.19 -6.37 16.90
C GLU A 207 17.66 -7.66 17.57
N ASP A 208 17.88 -7.83 18.87
CA ASP A 208 17.38 -8.99 19.62
C ASP A 208 15.86 -9.02 19.67
N ASP A 209 15.23 -7.85 19.91
CA ASP A 209 13.76 -7.71 19.91
C ASP A 209 13.20 -7.96 18.50
N ALA A 210 13.88 -7.42 17.46
CA ALA A 210 13.49 -7.59 16.07
C ALA A 210 13.61 -9.07 15.63
N ARG A 211 14.68 -9.76 16.05
CA ARG A 211 14.88 -11.18 15.80
C ARG A 211 13.80 -12.02 16.44
N THR A 212 13.50 -11.77 17.72
CA THR A 212 12.39 -12.46 18.42
C THR A 212 11.07 -12.28 17.68
N ALA A 213 10.73 -11.06 17.28
CA ALA A 213 9.51 -10.80 16.51
C ALA A 213 9.51 -11.53 15.14
N PHE A 214 10.65 -11.59 14.46
CA PHE A 214 10.80 -12.32 13.20
C PHE A 214 10.58 -13.82 13.39
N GLU A 215 11.15 -14.43 14.41
CA GLU A 215 10.97 -15.84 14.75
C GLU A 215 9.51 -16.18 15.05
N HIS A 216 8.74 -15.23 15.60
CA HIS A 216 7.32 -15.36 15.86
C HIS A 216 6.42 -15.04 14.65
N GLY A 217 6.94 -14.42 13.58
CA GLY A 217 6.20 -14.25 12.32
C GLY A 217 6.12 -12.82 11.78
N MET A 218 6.84 -11.86 12.33
CA MET A 218 7.01 -10.55 11.70
C MET A 218 7.74 -10.72 10.36
N ARG A 219 7.15 -10.26 9.26
CA ARG A 219 7.71 -10.37 7.91
C ARG A 219 7.76 -9.03 7.18
N ASN A 220 7.38 -7.95 7.84
CA ASN A 220 7.40 -6.62 7.25
C ASN A 220 7.94 -5.59 8.23
N VAL A 221 8.45 -4.47 7.70
CA VAL A 221 8.72 -3.25 8.48
C VAL A 221 8.04 -2.07 7.81
N THR A 222 7.47 -1.19 8.64
CA THR A 222 6.66 -0.06 8.24
C THR A 222 7.55 1.13 7.90
N HIS A 223 7.27 1.82 6.78
CA HIS A 223 7.91 3.05 6.29
C HIS A 223 9.41 3.16 6.67
N THR A 224 10.19 2.20 6.17
CA THR A 224 11.63 2.01 6.47
C THR A 224 12.41 3.33 6.49
N PHE A 225 13.29 3.49 7.45
CA PHE A 225 14.04 4.68 7.88
C PHE A 225 13.25 5.65 8.78
N ASN A 226 11.92 5.65 8.73
CA ASN A 226 11.10 6.59 9.49
C ASN A 226 10.61 5.96 10.79
N CYS A 227 10.68 6.70 11.89
CA CYS A 227 10.18 6.28 13.21
C CYS A 227 10.64 4.89 13.65
N MET A 228 11.88 4.50 13.33
CA MET A 228 12.49 3.24 13.76
C MET A 228 13.89 3.44 14.33
N SER A 229 14.34 2.45 15.10
CA SER A 229 15.71 2.41 15.64
C SER A 229 16.72 2.09 14.55
N SER A 230 17.91 2.63 14.70
CA SER A 230 19.09 2.35 13.88
C SER A 230 20.29 2.05 14.77
N THR A 231 21.41 1.70 14.17
CA THR A 231 22.67 1.36 14.84
C THR A 231 23.04 2.39 15.91
N ARG A 232 23.21 1.91 17.14
CA ARG A 232 23.60 2.73 18.29
C ARG A 232 24.50 1.95 19.25
N ARG A 233 25.07 2.62 20.24
CA ARG A 233 25.88 1.98 21.27
C ARG A 233 25.02 1.34 22.37
N ARG A 234 25.39 0.10 22.78
CA ARG A 234 24.89 -0.61 23.95
C ARG A 234 26.11 -0.94 24.81
N GLY A 235 26.41 -0.08 25.77
CA GLY A 235 27.69 -0.11 26.45
C GLY A 235 28.83 0.27 25.50
N ILE A 236 29.82 -0.59 25.36
CA ILE A 236 30.95 -0.42 24.44
C ILE A 236 30.65 -0.92 23.02
N ASP A 237 29.67 -1.81 22.87
CA ASP A 237 29.35 -2.47 21.61
C ASP A 237 28.51 -1.59 20.70
N ARG A 238 28.69 -1.75 19.39
CA ARG A 238 27.85 -1.16 18.38
C ARG A 238 26.85 -2.21 17.94
N VAL A 239 25.57 -1.96 18.20
CA VAL A 239 24.48 -2.90 18.03
C VAL A 239 23.48 -2.36 17.02
N ALA A 240 22.92 -3.22 16.20
CA ALA A 240 21.89 -2.89 15.22
C ALA A 240 20.55 -2.54 15.89
N GLY A 241 19.75 -1.74 15.21
CA GLY A 241 18.35 -1.53 15.51
C GLY A 241 17.46 -2.34 14.56
N LEU A 242 16.18 -2.01 14.57
CA LEU A 242 15.18 -2.61 13.67
C LEU A 242 15.54 -2.38 12.20
N LEU A 243 16.10 -1.21 11.84
CA LEU A 243 16.47 -0.86 10.47
C LEU A 243 17.48 -1.84 9.89
N GLU A 244 18.63 -1.99 10.56
CA GLU A 244 19.71 -2.84 10.07
C GLU A 244 19.31 -4.31 10.09
N PHE A 245 18.54 -4.74 11.10
CA PHE A 245 17.99 -6.09 11.13
C PHE A 245 17.09 -6.35 9.90
N ALA A 246 16.15 -5.45 9.61
CA ALA A 246 15.26 -5.59 8.47
C ALA A 246 16.02 -5.60 7.12
N MET A 247 17.06 -4.78 7.00
CA MET A 247 17.90 -4.74 5.80
C MET A 247 18.74 -6.00 5.61
N SER A 248 19.18 -6.65 6.70
CA SER A 248 19.99 -7.86 6.66
C SER A 248 19.19 -9.14 6.50
N GLU A 249 17.87 -9.12 6.84
CA GLU A 249 17.02 -10.31 6.82
C GLU A 249 16.27 -10.41 5.46
N PRO A 250 16.59 -11.38 4.59
CA PRO A 250 16.01 -11.46 3.24
C PRO A 250 14.48 -11.61 3.21
N GLU A 251 13.91 -12.30 4.20
CA GLU A 251 12.47 -12.58 4.26
C GLU A 251 11.63 -11.37 4.73
N ILE A 252 12.25 -10.31 5.22
CA ILE A 252 11.51 -9.11 5.63
C ILE A 252 11.29 -8.21 4.41
N ILE A 253 10.04 -7.82 4.16
CA ILE A 253 9.66 -6.80 3.20
C ILE A 253 9.71 -5.43 3.87
N CYS A 254 10.45 -4.51 3.27
CA CYS A 254 10.62 -3.13 3.72
C CYS A 254 9.64 -2.21 2.99
N GLU A 255 8.68 -1.60 3.70
CA GLU A 255 7.90 -0.50 3.11
C GLU A 255 8.81 0.70 2.84
N LEU A 256 8.58 1.39 1.72
CA LEU A 256 9.35 2.56 1.32
C LEU A 256 8.43 3.67 0.81
N ILE A 257 8.47 4.83 1.48
CA ILE A 257 7.87 6.08 1.00
C ILE A 257 8.90 6.74 0.09
N ALA A 258 8.78 6.48 -1.22
CA ALA A 258 9.76 6.92 -2.22
C ALA A 258 9.42 8.31 -2.81
N ASP A 259 8.95 9.26 -1.98
CA ASP A 259 8.58 10.62 -2.40
C ASP A 259 9.79 11.55 -2.58
N GLY A 260 10.95 11.17 -2.05
CA GLY A 260 12.17 11.98 -2.07
C GLY A 260 12.28 12.95 -0.90
N HIS A 261 11.30 12.99 0.00
CA HIS A 261 11.28 13.80 1.23
C HIS A 261 11.47 12.93 2.48
N HIS A 262 10.67 11.87 2.64
CA HIS A 262 10.81 10.90 3.74
C HIS A 262 12.13 10.14 3.69
N VAL A 263 12.59 9.81 2.49
CA VAL A 263 13.83 9.06 2.26
C VAL A 263 14.58 9.68 1.08
N SER A 264 15.87 9.98 1.25
CA SER A 264 16.68 10.50 0.15
C SER A 264 16.97 9.44 -0.91
N PRO A 265 17.20 9.81 -2.18
CA PRO A 265 17.55 8.85 -3.24
C PRO A 265 18.75 7.96 -2.93
N THR A 266 19.72 8.47 -2.16
CA THR A 266 20.88 7.67 -1.70
C THR A 266 20.46 6.52 -0.77
N LEU A 267 19.58 6.79 0.20
CA LEU A 267 19.05 5.77 1.12
C LEU A 267 18.14 4.78 0.39
N MET A 268 17.30 5.25 -0.53
CA MET A 268 16.49 4.39 -1.39
C MET A 268 17.37 3.43 -2.20
N LYS A 269 18.46 3.93 -2.79
CA LYS A 269 19.42 3.13 -3.55
C LYS A 269 20.14 2.10 -2.67
N MET A 270 20.45 2.48 -1.44
CA MET A 270 21.06 1.57 -0.47
C MET A 270 20.09 0.44 -0.12
N LEU A 271 18.83 0.76 0.18
CA LEU A 271 17.79 -0.22 0.45
C LEU A 271 17.56 -1.15 -0.75
N TYR A 272 17.47 -0.59 -1.97
CA TYR A 272 17.29 -1.39 -3.19
C TYR A 272 18.44 -2.39 -3.41
N ARG A 273 19.69 -1.99 -3.15
CA ARG A 273 20.84 -2.88 -3.26
C ARG A 273 20.87 -3.96 -2.19
N ALA A 274 20.39 -3.65 -0.99
CA ALA A 274 20.35 -4.60 0.11
C ALA A 274 19.21 -5.63 -0.03
N LYS A 275 18.03 -5.17 -0.46
CA LYS A 275 16.80 -5.97 -0.41
C LYS A 275 16.36 -6.51 -1.78
N GLY A 276 16.81 -5.88 -2.87
CA GLY A 276 16.28 -6.20 -4.21
C GLY A 276 14.79 -5.88 -4.37
N VAL A 277 14.26 -6.21 -5.52
CA VAL A 277 12.89 -5.86 -5.93
C VAL A 277 11.82 -6.45 -5.01
N ARG A 278 11.97 -7.73 -4.64
CA ARG A 278 10.97 -8.47 -3.84
C ARG A 278 11.04 -8.19 -2.35
N GLY A 279 12.07 -7.49 -1.89
CA GLY A 279 12.23 -7.08 -0.50
C GLY A 279 11.76 -5.65 -0.24
N ILE A 280 11.21 -4.94 -1.25
CA ILE A 280 10.71 -3.56 -1.13
C ILE A 280 9.26 -3.50 -1.56
N CYS A 281 8.42 -2.89 -0.72
CA CYS A 281 7.04 -2.54 -0.99
C CYS A 281 6.92 -1.02 -1.02
N LEU A 282 6.60 -0.42 -2.17
CA LEU A 282 6.28 1.00 -2.22
C LEU A 282 4.94 1.25 -1.53
N VAL A 283 4.90 2.26 -0.68
CA VAL A 283 3.69 2.72 0.00
C VAL A 283 3.65 4.24 -0.02
N THR A 284 2.45 4.81 -0.11
CA THR A 284 2.35 6.27 -0.11
C THR A 284 2.44 6.86 1.29
N ASP A 285 1.89 6.19 2.29
CA ASP A 285 1.65 6.78 3.61
C ASP A 285 0.93 8.15 3.47
N ALA A 286 0.04 8.22 2.48
CA ALA A 286 -0.70 9.44 2.17
C ALA A 286 -1.70 9.74 3.27
N THR A 287 -1.80 11.02 3.64
CA THR A 287 -2.74 11.50 4.65
C THR A 287 -3.82 12.39 4.03
N ALA A 288 -4.75 12.87 4.83
CA ALA A 288 -5.86 13.71 4.36
C ALA A 288 -5.41 14.96 3.59
N GLY A 289 -4.13 15.38 3.73
CA GLY A 289 -3.54 16.47 2.95
C GLY A 289 -3.28 16.14 1.48
N ALA A 290 -3.18 14.86 1.12
CA ALA A 290 -2.93 14.46 -0.26
C ALA A 290 -4.04 14.96 -1.20
N GLY A 291 -3.65 15.59 -2.31
CA GLY A 291 -4.57 16.19 -3.27
C GLY A 291 -5.13 17.55 -2.88
N LEU A 292 -4.89 18.05 -1.69
CA LEU A 292 -5.29 19.40 -1.29
C LEU A 292 -4.28 20.45 -1.81
N PRO A 293 -4.72 21.67 -2.13
CA PRO A 293 -3.84 22.78 -2.48
C PRO A 293 -2.86 23.12 -1.34
N ASP A 294 -1.71 23.66 -1.72
CA ASP A 294 -0.72 24.19 -0.75
C ASP A 294 -1.36 25.22 0.21
N GLY A 295 -0.97 25.16 1.47
CA GLY A 295 -1.53 25.96 2.55
C GLY A 295 -2.81 25.40 3.18
N SER A 296 -3.37 24.33 2.65
CA SER A 296 -4.55 23.67 3.24
C SER A 296 -4.23 23.08 4.59
N LYS A 297 -5.12 23.35 5.56
CA LYS A 297 -5.02 22.79 6.91
C LYS A 297 -5.89 21.55 7.01
N PHE A 298 -5.36 20.51 7.62
CA PHE A 298 -6.08 19.26 7.87
C PHE A 298 -5.73 18.68 9.24
N SER A 299 -6.34 17.59 9.61
CA SER A 299 -6.09 16.89 10.87
C SER A 299 -5.71 15.45 10.60
N LEU A 300 -4.62 14.97 11.21
CA LEU A 300 -4.28 13.56 11.30
C LEU A 300 -4.72 13.08 12.68
N TYR A 301 -5.93 12.61 12.78
CA TYR A 301 -6.61 12.19 14.03
C TYR A 301 -6.34 13.11 15.24
N GLY A 302 -6.66 14.40 15.06
CA GLY A 302 -6.52 15.43 16.10
C GLY A 302 -5.14 16.09 16.19
N THR A 303 -4.16 15.65 15.40
CA THR A 303 -2.90 16.38 15.18
C THR A 303 -3.12 17.37 14.03
N LYS A 304 -2.85 18.67 14.30
CA LYS A 304 -2.98 19.71 13.27
C LYS A 304 -1.86 19.59 12.26
N CYS A 305 -2.21 19.60 10.96
CA CYS A 305 -1.28 19.47 9.84
C CYS A 305 -1.55 20.53 8.78
N VAL A 306 -0.61 20.70 7.86
CA VAL A 306 -0.69 21.63 6.73
C VAL A 306 -0.02 21.00 5.49
N THR A 307 -0.59 21.24 4.32
CA THR A 307 0.02 20.89 3.03
C THR A 307 0.89 22.06 2.56
N GLU A 308 2.16 21.80 2.22
CA GLU A 308 3.07 22.84 1.76
C GLU A 308 4.13 22.24 0.81
N ALA A 309 4.33 22.84 -0.35
CA ALA A 309 5.30 22.38 -1.37
C ALA A 309 5.15 20.89 -1.76
N GLY A 310 3.91 20.39 -1.82
CA GLY A 310 3.60 19.01 -2.19
C GLY A 310 3.88 17.98 -1.10
N VAL A 311 4.13 18.40 0.16
CA VAL A 311 4.28 17.50 1.31
C VAL A 311 3.26 17.83 2.40
N CYS A 312 3.03 16.86 3.28
CA CYS A 312 2.24 17.05 4.49
C CYS A 312 3.15 17.28 5.69
N LEU A 313 2.91 18.33 6.45
CA LEU A 313 3.70 18.73 7.60
C LEU A 313 2.84 18.81 8.86
N LEU A 314 3.45 18.62 10.03
CA LEU A 314 2.84 19.03 11.29
C LEU A 314 2.52 20.54 11.25
N GLY A 315 1.51 21.00 11.99
CA GLY A 315 1.05 22.38 11.96
C GLY A 315 2.11 23.40 12.39
N ASP A 316 3.13 22.99 13.16
CA ASP A 316 4.30 23.77 13.53
C ASP A 316 5.49 23.62 12.55
N ARG A 317 5.33 22.83 11.50
CA ARG A 317 6.33 22.48 10.47
C ARG A 317 7.59 21.79 11.00
N SER A 318 7.55 21.22 12.18
CA SER A 318 8.70 20.56 12.81
C SER A 318 9.03 19.19 12.20
N ALA A 319 8.06 18.53 11.53
CA ALA A 319 8.23 17.22 10.91
C ALA A 319 7.22 16.96 9.79
N LEU A 320 7.50 15.95 8.98
CA LEU A 320 6.54 15.37 8.04
C LEU A 320 5.39 14.68 8.79
N ALA A 321 4.20 14.71 8.21
CA ALA A 321 2.97 14.11 8.72
C ALA A 321 2.34 13.22 7.65
N GLY A 322 3.03 12.13 7.31
CA GLY A 322 2.77 11.31 6.14
C GLY A 322 3.06 12.04 4.82
N SER A 323 2.67 11.46 3.69
CA SER A 323 2.94 12.05 2.37
C SER A 323 1.69 12.64 1.71
N ALA A 324 1.93 13.39 0.62
CA ALA A 324 0.90 13.85 -0.31
C ALA A 324 0.99 13.15 -1.67
N SER A 325 1.80 12.10 -1.78
CA SER A 325 2.16 11.44 -3.03
C SER A 325 1.11 10.43 -3.48
N ARG A 326 1.01 10.24 -4.80
CA ARG A 326 0.32 9.10 -5.41
C ARG A 326 1.35 8.00 -5.72
N MET A 327 0.91 6.77 -5.89
CA MET A 327 1.82 5.64 -6.16
C MET A 327 2.69 5.85 -7.40
N ILE A 328 2.14 6.41 -8.47
CA ILE A 328 2.90 6.70 -9.70
C ILE A 328 4.07 7.67 -9.45
N ASP A 329 3.93 8.59 -8.51
CA ASP A 329 4.97 9.58 -8.18
C ASP A 329 6.16 8.87 -7.50
N LEU A 330 5.89 7.85 -6.68
CA LEU A 330 6.91 6.99 -6.06
C LEU A 330 7.63 6.14 -7.12
N VAL A 331 6.88 5.51 -8.03
CA VAL A 331 7.43 4.75 -9.16
C VAL A 331 8.35 5.65 -10.00
N ARG A 332 7.90 6.86 -10.33
CA ARG A 332 8.69 7.84 -11.09
C ARG A 332 9.99 8.21 -10.35
N THR A 333 9.93 8.42 -9.04
CA THR A 333 11.11 8.71 -8.22
C THR A 333 12.11 7.56 -8.23
N MET A 334 11.65 6.32 -8.07
CA MET A 334 12.53 5.13 -8.13
C MET A 334 13.22 5.02 -9.49
N VAL A 335 12.51 5.27 -10.58
CA VAL A 335 13.11 5.23 -11.92
C VAL A 335 14.05 6.41 -12.15
N ALA A 336 13.58 7.65 -11.97
CA ALA A 336 14.31 8.85 -12.38
C ALA A 336 15.44 9.23 -11.43
N LYS A 337 15.27 9.05 -10.10
CA LYS A 337 16.25 9.50 -9.10
C LYS A 337 17.11 8.39 -8.54
N VAL A 338 16.61 7.14 -8.52
CA VAL A 338 17.36 5.99 -7.97
C VAL A 338 18.01 5.17 -9.09
N GLY A 339 17.42 5.19 -10.30
CA GLY A 339 17.89 4.45 -11.48
C GLY A 339 17.43 3.00 -11.52
N VAL A 340 16.28 2.72 -10.89
CA VAL A 340 15.64 1.39 -10.93
C VAL A 340 14.95 1.20 -12.29
N PRO A 341 15.07 0.04 -12.95
CA PRO A 341 14.31 -0.27 -14.16
C PRO A 341 12.80 -0.15 -13.93
N LEU A 342 12.04 0.39 -14.89
CA LEU A 342 10.60 0.63 -14.74
C LEU A 342 9.84 -0.63 -14.29
N HIS A 343 10.10 -1.78 -14.92
CA HIS A 343 9.40 -3.03 -14.55
C HIS A 343 9.67 -3.46 -13.11
N GLU A 344 10.85 -3.18 -12.57
CA GLU A 344 11.18 -3.48 -11.19
C GLU A 344 10.48 -2.52 -10.20
N ALA A 345 10.42 -1.22 -10.53
CA ALA A 345 9.66 -0.25 -9.75
C ALA A 345 8.15 -0.60 -9.73
N ILE A 346 7.61 -1.09 -10.85
CA ILE A 346 6.23 -1.61 -10.94
C ILE A 346 6.05 -2.84 -10.02
N VAL A 347 6.99 -3.79 -10.02
CA VAL A 347 6.92 -4.96 -9.12
C VAL A 347 6.87 -4.54 -7.65
N MET A 348 7.65 -3.54 -7.24
CA MET A 348 7.62 -3.00 -5.87
C MET A 348 6.28 -2.35 -5.51
N ALA A 349 5.51 -1.89 -6.49
CA ALA A 349 4.18 -1.27 -6.33
C ALA A 349 3.01 -2.25 -6.56
N THR A 350 3.27 -3.51 -6.97
CA THR A 350 2.24 -4.45 -7.42
C THR A 350 2.43 -5.86 -6.84
N ASP A 351 3.38 -6.64 -7.37
CA ASP A 351 3.60 -8.04 -7.02
C ASP A 351 4.11 -8.20 -5.57
N THR A 352 5.05 -7.35 -5.15
CA THR A 352 5.59 -7.39 -3.79
C THR A 352 4.54 -7.09 -2.72
N PRO A 353 3.74 -5.98 -2.81
CA PRO A 353 2.66 -5.75 -1.85
C PRO A 353 1.57 -6.82 -1.92
N ALA A 354 1.22 -7.36 -3.10
CA ALA A 354 0.27 -8.45 -3.23
C ALA A 354 0.72 -9.68 -2.45
N PHE A 355 1.99 -10.06 -2.62
CA PHE A 355 2.60 -11.18 -1.88
C PHE A 355 2.59 -10.92 -0.36
N GLY A 356 2.92 -9.71 0.09
CA GLY A 356 3.03 -9.33 1.50
C GLY A 356 1.74 -9.47 2.31
N ILE A 357 0.57 -9.51 1.65
CA ILE A 357 -0.75 -9.67 2.30
C ILE A 357 -1.60 -10.80 1.67
N GLY A 358 -0.99 -11.67 0.85
CA GLY A 358 -1.64 -12.85 0.29
C GLY A 358 -2.70 -12.59 -0.78
N LEU A 359 -2.58 -11.52 -1.57
CA LEU A 359 -3.48 -11.24 -2.71
C LEU A 359 -3.03 -12.00 -3.97
N ASN A 360 -3.29 -13.31 -4.00
CA ASN A 360 -2.75 -14.22 -5.01
C ASN A 360 -3.16 -13.96 -6.47
N ASN A 361 -4.29 -13.24 -6.69
CA ASN A 361 -4.84 -13.00 -8.03
C ASN A 361 -4.67 -11.54 -8.50
N LYS A 362 -3.86 -10.75 -7.79
CA LYS A 362 -3.56 -9.35 -8.10
C LYS A 362 -2.05 -9.11 -8.26
N GLY A 363 -1.66 -7.95 -8.75
CA GLY A 363 -0.27 -7.51 -8.82
C GLY A 363 0.53 -8.01 -10.01
N GLN A 364 -0.04 -8.83 -10.89
CA GLN A 364 0.62 -9.33 -12.11
C GLN A 364 -0.35 -9.39 -13.29
N LEU A 365 0.17 -9.18 -14.52
CA LEU A 365 -0.55 -9.52 -15.75
C LEU A 365 -0.42 -11.03 -15.97
N LYS A 366 -1.45 -11.77 -15.54
CA LYS A 366 -1.51 -13.24 -15.72
C LYS A 366 -2.93 -13.71 -16.01
N ILE A 367 -3.06 -14.79 -16.76
CA ILE A 367 -4.36 -15.41 -17.07
C ILE A 367 -5.00 -15.88 -15.75
N GLY A 368 -6.28 -15.56 -15.55
CA GLY A 368 -7.04 -15.80 -14.32
C GLY A 368 -6.82 -14.75 -13.23
N GLY A 369 -5.92 -13.79 -13.43
CA GLY A 369 -5.75 -12.65 -12.54
C GLY A 369 -6.87 -11.60 -12.70
N HIS A 370 -7.09 -10.80 -11.67
CA HIS A 370 -8.01 -9.66 -11.76
C HIS A 370 -7.52 -8.66 -12.81
N ALA A 371 -8.46 -8.11 -13.58
CA ALA A 371 -8.18 -7.05 -14.54
C ALA A 371 -8.09 -5.67 -13.84
N ASP A 372 -7.24 -5.62 -12.82
CA ASP A 372 -6.80 -4.39 -12.17
C ASP A 372 -5.58 -3.90 -12.94
N LEU A 373 -5.76 -2.82 -13.71
CA LEU A 373 -4.80 -2.41 -14.72
C LEU A 373 -4.55 -0.90 -14.65
N VAL A 374 -3.35 -0.48 -15.02
CA VAL A 374 -3.00 0.93 -15.19
C VAL A 374 -2.33 1.14 -16.55
N VAL A 375 -2.79 2.15 -17.28
CA VAL A 375 -2.15 2.63 -18.51
C VAL A 375 -1.23 3.79 -18.16
N ILE A 376 0.05 3.68 -18.53
CA ILE A 376 1.11 4.61 -18.13
C ILE A 376 1.78 5.14 -19.40
N SER A 377 2.01 6.47 -19.47
CA SER A 377 2.75 7.09 -20.56
C SER A 377 4.25 6.77 -20.49
N PRO A 378 5.03 7.02 -21.55
CA PRO A 378 6.49 6.92 -21.52
C PRO A 378 7.14 7.84 -20.47
N GLU A 379 6.49 8.95 -20.08
CA GLU A 379 6.93 9.91 -19.06
C GLU A 379 6.57 9.46 -17.64
N ILE A 380 6.00 8.26 -17.51
CA ILE A 380 5.56 7.65 -16.25
C ILE A 380 4.43 8.49 -15.61
N GLU A 381 3.37 8.75 -16.38
CA GLU A 381 2.13 9.39 -15.95
C GLU A 381 0.95 8.44 -16.16
N VAL A 382 -0.03 8.46 -15.24
CA VAL A 382 -1.22 7.62 -15.37
C VAL A 382 -2.17 8.24 -16.38
N LEU A 383 -2.51 7.49 -17.42
CA LEU A 383 -3.50 7.85 -18.44
C LEU A 383 -4.87 7.28 -18.14
N SER A 384 -4.94 6.07 -17.60
CA SER A 384 -6.20 5.48 -17.12
C SER A 384 -5.95 4.36 -16.13
N THR A 385 -6.94 4.14 -15.26
CA THR A 385 -6.92 3.08 -14.22
C THR A 385 -8.20 2.27 -14.32
N TYR A 386 -8.07 0.93 -14.23
CA TYR A 386 -9.16 -0.03 -14.31
C TYR A 386 -9.17 -0.92 -13.07
N VAL A 387 -10.35 -1.13 -12.49
CA VAL A 387 -10.57 -2.03 -11.35
C VAL A 387 -11.56 -3.11 -11.77
N GLY A 388 -11.10 -4.35 -11.81
CA GLY A 388 -11.92 -5.46 -12.32
C GLY A 388 -12.44 -5.19 -13.74
N GLY A 389 -11.61 -4.59 -14.62
CA GLY A 389 -11.97 -4.24 -15.99
C GLY A 389 -12.83 -2.98 -16.13
N GLU A 390 -13.34 -2.39 -15.06
CA GLU A 390 -14.08 -1.13 -15.10
C GLU A 390 -13.13 0.07 -15.02
N GLN A 391 -13.24 1.02 -15.95
CA GLN A 391 -12.44 2.23 -15.93
C GLN A 391 -12.90 3.16 -14.81
N VAL A 392 -12.04 3.37 -13.81
CA VAL A 392 -12.32 4.23 -12.64
C VAL A 392 -11.64 5.59 -12.73
N PHE A 393 -10.63 5.74 -13.61
CA PHE A 393 -9.97 7.01 -13.87
C PHE A 393 -9.51 7.12 -15.33
N ARG A 394 -9.57 8.33 -15.87
CA ARG A 394 -8.98 8.74 -17.15
C ARG A 394 -8.51 10.18 -17.05
N SER A 395 -7.23 10.44 -17.45
CA SER A 395 -6.62 11.78 -17.52
C SER A 395 -7.19 12.62 -18.65
#